data_43925a2d4eb98cf944ad96dc67409fee
#
_entry.id   43925a2d4eb98cf944ad96dc67409fee
#
_cell.length_a   1.000
_cell.length_b   1.000
_cell.length_c   1.000
_cell.angle_alpha   90.00
_cell.angle_beta   90.00
_cell.angle_gamma   90.00
#
_symmetry.space_group_name_H-M   'P 1'
#
loop_
_entity.id
_entity.type
_entity.pdbx_description
1 polymer ?
#
loop_
_entity_poly.entity_id
_entity_poly.type
_entity_poly.pdbx_seq_one_letter_code
_entity_poly.pdbx_strand_id
1 'polypeptide(L)'
;MGLFKRKKKVGNVEVYKVFNDLKLPFVPFGDNISNSDVVRICIDRIASQCAKLKGRYIKVGDDGVQTEKNGPIAFLLKYKPNALMTPYQFIYKTVSLLLYNDNAFVYPLYDKQTYKLKGLYPLNPLVVEPIEDNTGSYYLKFYFKDGSNYILPYDNVIHLRRFYYNNDFFGGNSSSGSHEALLKTLKINDSLLQGVESGMLSSFQIKGLLKINGMLKETDKQKQ
;
A
#
# COMPACT_ATOMS: atom_id res chain seq x y z
N MET A 1 18.31 -10.65 -12.74
CA MET A 1 18.78 -11.77 -11.89
C MET A 1 17.73 -11.97 -10.80
N GLY A 2 16.85 -12.97 -10.95
CA GLY A 2 15.69 -13.13 -10.08
C GLY A 2 16.06 -13.39 -8.64
N LEU A 3 15.47 -12.62 -7.73
CA LEU A 3 15.63 -12.75 -6.27
C LEU A 3 15.21 -14.15 -5.78
N PHE A 4 14.35 -14.80 -6.53
CA PHE A 4 13.79 -16.11 -6.22
C PHE A 4 14.19 -17.10 -7.33
N LYS A 5 15.15 -17.99 -7.06
CA LYS A 5 15.32 -19.18 -7.89
C LYS A 5 14.09 -20.07 -7.68
N ARG A 6 13.41 -20.48 -8.77
CA ARG A 6 12.37 -21.52 -8.74
C ARG A 6 12.87 -22.68 -7.89
N LYS A 7 12.30 -22.85 -6.71
CA LYS A 7 12.45 -24.12 -5.98
C LYS A 7 11.72 -25.19 -6.81
N LYS A 8 12.44 -26.24 -7.18
CA LYS A 8 11.86 -27.52 -7.50
C LYS A 8 10.84 -27.87 -6.42
N LYS A 9 9.67 -28.41 -6.86
CA LYS A 9 8.61 -28.94 -6.04
C LYS A 9 9.14 -29.45 -4.70
N VAL A 10 8.81 -28.77 -3.62
CA VAL A 10 8.78 -29.36 -2.29
C VAL A 10 7.70 -30.44 -2.41
N GLY A 11 8.04 -31.66 -2.01
CA GLY A 11 7.22 -32.85 -2.22
C GLY A 11 5.77 -32.60 -1.84
N ASN A 12 4.90 -33.38 -2.46
CA ASN A 12 3.44 -33.41 -2.36
C ASN A 12 2.89 -32.71 -1.12
N VAL A 13 2.67 -31.40 -1.22
CA VAL A 13 1.89 -30.67 -0.23
C VAL A 13 0.46 -30.89 -0.62
N GLU A 14 -0.15 -31.87 0.01
CA GLU A 14 -1.54 -32.21 -0.18
C GLU A 14 -2.40 -31.10 0.41
N VAL A 15 -3.20 -30.49 -0.45
CA VAL A 15 -4.41 -29.73 -0.17
C VAL A 15 -4.28 -28.66 0.94
N TYR A 16 -3.84 -27.47 0.54
CA TYR A 16 -4.05 -26.27 1.35
C TYR A 16 -5.54 -25.93 1.41
N LYS A 17 -6.10 -25.79 2.60
CA LYS A 17 -7.42 -25.21 2.77
C LYS A 17 -7.29 -23.68 2.76
N VAL A 18 -7.99 -23.02 1.84
CA VAL A 18 -8.20 -21.57 1.95
C VAL A 18 -9.04 -21.33 3.20
N PHE A 19 -8.62 -20.41 4.04
CA PHE A 19 -9.37 -20.03 5.24
C PHE A 19 -10.80 -19.64 4.86
N ASN A 20 -11.80 -20.46 5.22
CA ASN A 20 -13.19 -20.27 4.81
C ASN A 20 -13.84 -19.00 5.37
N ASP A 21 -13.36 -18.47 6.49
CA ASP A 21 -13.85 -17.22 7.06
C ASP A 21 -13.21 -15.97 6.47
N LEU A 22 -12.08 -16.12 5.78
CA LEU A 22 -11.38 -15.07 5.07
C LEU A 22 -11.66 -15.15 3.57
N LYS A 23 -12.92 -15.05 3.17
CA LYS A 23 -13.39 -15.21 1.79
C LYS A 23 -12.82 -14.24 0.76
N LEU A 24 -11.96 -13.32 1.17
CA LEU A 24 -11.41 -12.33 0.24
C LEU A 24 -9.87 -12.38 0.27
N PRO A 25 -9.24 -12.71 -0.87
CA PRO A 25 -7.81 -12.49 -1.03
C PRO A 25 -7.54 -10.99 -0.81
N PHE A 26 -6.42 -10.67 -0.15
CA PHE A 26 -5.95 -9.30 -0.11
C PHE A 26 -5.65 -8.85 -1.55
N VAL A 27 -6.46 -7.95 -2.06
CA VAL A 27 -6.23 -7.27 -3.32
C VAL A 27 -5.75 -5.87 -2.98
N PRO A 28 -4.55 -5.47 -3.40
CA PRO A 28 -4.09 -4.12 -3.25
C PRO A 28 -5.10 -3.16 -3.86
N PHE A 29 -5.14 -1.98 -3.31
CA PHE A 29 -5.99 -0.91 -3.81
C PHE A 29 -5.88 -0.80 -5.33
N GLY A 30 -6.99 -0.96 -6.04
CA GLY A 30 -7.03 -0.79 -7.49
C GLY A 30 -6.53 0.61 -7.90
N ASP A 31 -6.08 0.73 -9.13
CA ASP A 31 -5.39 1.91 -9.70
C ASP A 31 -6.08 3.29 -9.47
N ASN A 32 -7.33 3.30 -9.02
CA ASN A 32 -8.14 4.51 -8.90
C ASN A 32 -7.71 5.49 -7.80
N ILE A 33 -7.10 5.02 -6.70
CA ILE A 33 -6.63 5.94 -5.63
C ILE A 33 -5.20 6.43 -5.90
N SER A 34 -4.34 5.59 -6.45
CA SER A 34 -3.00 6.00 -6.83
C SER A 34 -3.00 7.11 -7.89
N ASN A 35 -4.11 7.28 -8.61
CA ASN A 35 -4.30 8.33 -9.61
C ASN A 35 -4.70 9.68 -8.97
N SER A 36 -5.10 9.72 -7.70
CA SER A 36 -5.36 10.98 -7.01
C SER A 36 -4.05 11.61 -6.53
N ASP A 37 -3.72 12.78 -7.08
CA ASP A 37 -2.54 13.55 -6.67
C ASP A 37 -2.57 13.92 -5.19
N VAL A 38 -3.76 14.23 -4.65
CA VAL A 38 -3.94 14.56 -3.23
C VAL A 38 -3.52 13.39 -2.34
N VAL A 39 -4.00 12.19 -2.63
CA VAL A 39 -3.64 10.98 -1.87
C VAL A 39 -2.15 10.69 -2.00
N ARG A 40 -1.62 10.79 -3.21
CA ARG A 40 -0.20 10.53 -3.48
C ARG A 40 0.71 11.49 -2.71
N ILE A 41 0.38 12.78 -2.67
CA ILE A 41 1.12 13.78 -1.89
C ILE A 41 1.03 13.51 -0.39
N CYS A 42 -0.14 13.15 0.13
CA CYS A 42 -0.29 12.81 1.55
C CYS A 42 0.56 11.59 1.93
N ILE A 43 0.52 10.53 1.13
CA ILE A 43 1.32 9.32 1.36
C ILE A 43 2.81 9.64 1.26
N ASP A 44 3.23 10.39 0.24
CA ASP A 44 4.62 10.82 0.09
C ASP A 44 5.12 11.59 1.31
N ARG A 45 4.32 12.53 1.82
CA ARG A 45 4.67 13.30 3.02
C ARG A 45 4.85 12.44 4.25
N ILE A 46 3.94 11.52 4.51
CA ILE A 46 4.03 10.62 5.67
C ILE A 46 5.23 9.68 5.49
N ALA A 47 5.36 9.04 4.33
CA ALA A 47 6.43 8.10 4.04
C ALA A 47 7.81 8.77 4.12
N SER A 48 7.95 10.00 3.60
CA SER A 48 9.19 10.78 3.65
C SER A 48 9.59 11.14 5.08
N GLN A 49 8.63 11.47 5.95
CA GLN A 49 8.95 11.75 7.36
C GLN A 49 9.34 10.47 8.12
N CYS A 50 8.61 9.37 7.91
CA CYS A 50 8.95 8.08 8.50
C CYS A 50 10.33 7.59 8.02
N ALA A 51 10.68 7.82 6.76
CA ALA A 51 11.96 7.40 6.17
C ALA A 51 13.18 8.08 6.78
N LYS A 52 13.02 9.18 7.49
CA LYS A 52 14.09 9.85 8.25
C LYS A 52 14.46 9.12 9.54
N LEU A 53 13.63 8.17 9.99
CA LEU A 53 13.90 7.37 11.18
C LEU A 53 15.13 6.50 10.94
N LYS A 54 16.00 6.44 11.95
CA LYS A 54 17.21 5.61 11.94
C LYS A 54 16.98 4.38 12.79
N GLY A 55 16.98 3.20 12.15
CA GLY A 55 16.91 1.93 12.86
C GLY A 55 18.16 1.69 13.70
N ARG A 56 17.98 1.24 14.94
CA ARG A 56 19.08 0.84 15.82
C ARG A 56 18.84 -0.56 16.36
N TYR A 57 19.89 -1.34 16.48
CA TYR A 57 19.86 -2.63 17.13
C TYR A 57 20.36 -2.45 18.56
N ILE A 58 19.48 -2.67 19.53
CA ILE A 58 19.79 -2.50 20.95
C ILE A 58 19.63 -3.83 21.69
N LYS A 59 20.47 -4.06 22.69
CA LYS A 59 20.27 -5.10 23.70
C LYS A 59 19.83 -4.42 24.99
N VAL A 60 18.77 -4.95 25.61
CA VAL A 60 18.32 -4.55 26.93
C VAL A 60 18.95 -5.54 27.91
N GLY A 61 19.69 -5.06 28.89
CA GLY A 61 20.23 -5.85 29.98
C GLY A 61 19.16 -6.17 31.03
N ASP A 62 19.46 -7.07 31.96
CA ASP A 62 18.58 -7.40 33.08
C ASP A 62 18.33 -6.21 34.02
N ASP A 63 19.24 -5.25 34.02
CA ASP A 63 19.18 -3.96 34.70
C ASP A 63 18.37 -2.90 33.96
N GLY A 64 17.77 -3.25 32.81
CA GLY A 64 17.02 -2.33 31.96
C GLY A 64 17.88 -1.40 31.10
N VAL A 65 19.21 -1.46 31.21
CA VAL A 65 20.11 -0.60 30.43
C VAL A 65 20.12 -1.01 28.98
N GLN A 66 19.92 -0.02 28.08
CA GLN A 66 19.93 -0.22 26.63
C GLN A 66 21.35 0.01 26.09
N THR A 67 21.92 -1.03 25.52
CA THR A 67 23.23 -0.94 24.86
C THR A 67 23.10 -1.17 23.37
N GLU A 68 23.60 -0.22 22.55
CA GLU A 68 23.62 -0.39 21.08
C GLU A 68 24.63 -1.49 20.72
N LYS A 69 24.16 -2.48 19.96
CA LYS A 69 25.02 -3.57 19.46
C LYS A 69 25.35 -3.36 17.99
N ASN A 70 26.63 -3.55 17.68
CA ASN A 70 27.11 -3.68 16.33
C ASN A 70 26.92 -5.12 15.83
N GLY A 71 26.57 -5.29 14.56
CA GLY A 71 26.39 -6.61 13.98
C GLY A 71 25.72 -6.56 12.61
N PRO A 72 25.48 -7.71 11.97
CA PRO A 72 24.85 -7.76 10.65
C PRO A 72 23.48 -7.06 10.60
N ILE A 73 22.66 -7.23 11.64
CA ILE A 73 21.34 -6.59 11.75
C ILE A 73 21.50 -5.06 11.86
N ALA A 74 22.42 -4.58 12.70
CA ALA A 74 22.70 -3.16 12.83
C ALA A 74 23.17 -2.56 11.50
N PHE A 75 24.03 -3.28 10.77
CA PHE A 75 24.50 -2.85 9.45
C PHE A 75 23.35 -2.73 8.43
N LEU A 76 22.46 -3.73 8.39
CA LEU A 76 21.28 -3.71 7.50
C LEU A 76 20.37 -2.52 7.81
N LEU A 77 20.06 -2.29 9.09
CA LEU A 77 19.17 -1.20 9.49
C LEU A 77 19.79 0.20 9.27
N LYS A 78 21.10 0.32 9.44
CA LYS A 78 21.79 1.62 9.47
C LYS A 78 22.33 2.05 8.11
N TYR A 79 22.76 1.09 7.28
CA TYR A 79 23.49 1.39 6.05
C TYR A 79 22.88 0.80 4.78
N LYS A 80 22.52 -0.49 4.78
CA LYS A 80 22.13 -1.18 3.55
C LYS A 80 21.14 -2.32 3.80
N PRO A 81 19.84 -2.05 3.90
CA PRO A 81 18.82 -3.08 4.14
C PRO A 81 18.82 -4.20 3.11
N ASN A 82 19.12 -3.88 1.84
CA ASN A 82 19.27 -4.84 0.75
C ASN A 82 20.19 -4.27 -0.35
N ALA A 83 20.45 -5.09 -1.39
CA ALA A 83 21.35 -4.70 -2.48
C ALA A 83 20.87 -3.48 -3.31
N LEU A 84 19.56 -3.18 -3.27
CA LEU A 84 18.91 -2.22 -4.16
C LEU A 84 18.54 -0.91 -3.47
N MET A 85 18.50 -0.86 -2.13
CA MET A 85 17.88 0.24 -1.39
C MET A 85 18.77 0.73 -0.27
N THR A 86 18.75 2.04 -0.05
CA THR A 86 19.23 2.68 1.18
C THR A 86 18.20 2.49 2.31
N PRO A 87 18.57 2.71 3.58
CA PRO A 87 17.62 2.67 4.70
C PRO A 87 16.43 3.60 4.51
N TYR A 88 16.68 4.80 4.00
CA TYR A 88 15.64 5.77 3.66
C TYR A 88 14.64 5.19 2.64
N GLN A 89 15.14 4.67 1.53
CA GLN A 89 14.30 4.10 0.46
C GLN A 89 13.53 2.86 0.92
N PHE A 90 14.14 2.04 1.77
CA PHE A 90 13.51 0.86 2.35
C PHE A 90 12.30 1.23 3.21
N ILE A 91 12.49 2.16 4.17
CA ILE A 91 11.41 2.62 5.05
C ILE A 91 10.34 3.35 4.23
N TYR A 92 10.75 4.24 3.34
CA TYR A 92 9.84 4.96 2.45
C TYR A 92 8.92 4.01 1.67
N LYS A 93 9.51 3.01 1.00
CA LYS A 93 8.75 2.03 0.23
C LYS A 93 7.83 1.19 1.11
N THR A 94 8.32 0.72 2.26
CA THR A 94 7.53 -0.10 3.19
C THR A 94 6.34 0.68 3.74
N VAL A 95 6.55 1.93 4.16
CA VAL A 95 5.49 2.80 4.68
C VAL A 95 4.51 3.18 3.57
N SER A 96 4.98 3.47 2.36
CA SER A 96 4.11 3.74 1.22
C SER A 96 3.20 2.55 0.92
N LEU A 97 3.73 1.33 0.87
CA LEU A 97 2.94 0.11 0.69
C LEU A 97 1.92 -0.09 1.81
N LEU A 98 2.31 0.18 3.06
CA LEU A 98 1.41 0.08 4.21
C LEU A 98 0.26 1.10 4.13
N LEU A 99 0.54 2.32 3.70
CA LEU A 99 -0.47 3.37 3.57
C LEU A 99 -1.41 3.15 2.37
N TYR A 100 -0.88 2.59 1.27
CA TYR A 100 -1.69 2.25 0.10
C TYR A 100 -2.59 1.04 0.33
N ASN A 101 -2.07 0.02 1.00
CA ASN A 101 -2.69 -1.30 1.01
C ASN A 101 -3.17 -1.74 2.40
N ASP A 102 -3.00 -0.90 3.44
CA ASP A 102 -3.18 -1.24 4.86
C ASP A 102 -2.37 -2.47 5.32
N ASN A 103 -1.59 -3.04 4.42
CA ASN A 103 -0.70 -4.17 4.63
C ASN A 103 0.63 -3.94 3.91
N ALA A 104 1.73 -4.26 4.58
CA ALA A 104 3.03 -4.30 3.94
C ALA A 104 3.78 -5.56 4.36
N PHE A 105 4.38 -6.20 3.39
CA PHE A 105 5.11 -7.46 3.58
C PHE A 105 6.59 -7.22 3.31
N VAL A 106 7.43 -7.62 4.26
CA VAL A 106 8.88 -7.57 4.09
C VAL A 106 9.43 -8.98 4.22
N TYR A 107 10.16 -9.41 3.22
CA TYR A 107 10.82 -10.71 3.21
C TYR A 107 12.25 -10.59 3.71
N PRO A 108 12.61 -11.18 4.86
CA PRO A 108 13.97 -11.30 5.31
C PRO A 108 14.68 -12.41 4.53
N LEU A 109 15.71 -12.04 3.80
CA LEU A 109 16.52 -13.00 3.04
C LEU A 109 17.66 -13.50 3.91
N TYR A 110 17.69 -14.80 4.16
CA TYR A 110 18.76 -15.48 4.89
C TYR A 110 19.73 -16.20 3.95
N ASP A 111 20.97 -16.23 4.37
CA ASP A 111 21.97 -17.11 3.76
C ASP A 111 21.63 -18.57 4.06
N LYS A 112 21.66 -19.43 3.04
CA LYS A 112 21.29 -20.83 3.19
C LYS A 112 22.28 -21.67 3.98
N GLN A 113 23.55 -21.26 4.00
CA GLN A 113 24.62 -22.02 4.67
C GLN A 113 24.85 -21.52 6.09
N THR A 114 24.83 -20.19 6.28
CA THR A 114 25.19 -19.58 7.56
C THR A 114 23.97 -19.14 8.37
N TYR A 115 22.76 -19.21 7.81
CA TYR A 115 21.49 -18.69 8.39
C TYR A 115 21.57 -17.24 8.84
N LYS A 116 22.56 -16.48 8.34
CA LYS A 116 22.70 -15.05 8.64
C LYS A 116 21.75 -14.23 7.75
N LEU A 117 21.13 -13.23 8.33
CA LEU A 117 20.27 -12.29 7.60
C LEU A 117 21.12 -11.51 6.59
N LYS A 118 20.81 -11.63 5.29
CA LYS A 118 21.47 -10.96 4.17
C LYS A 118 20.78 -9.68 3.74
N GLY A 119 19.48 -9.57 3.96
CA GLY A 119 18.74 -8.39 3.52
C GLY A 119 17.27 -8.45 3.84
N LEU A 120 16.62 -7.28 3.77
CA LEU A 120 15.20 -7.07 3.97
C LEU A 120 14.59 -6.52 2.67
N TYR A 121 13.61 -7.21 2.12
CA TYR A 121 13.00 -6.88 0.82
C TYR A 121 11.51 -6.58 0.96
N PRO A 122 11.07 -5.33 0.78
CA PRO A 122 9.65 -5.02 0.72
C PRO A 122 9.02 -5.65 -0.53
N LEU A 123 8.02 -6.49 -0.33
CA LEU A 123 7.28 -7.16 -1.40
C LEU A 123 6.14 -6.26 -1.88
N ASN A 124 5.89 -6.26 -3.19
CA ASN A 124 4.75 -5.58 -3.79
C ASN A 124 3.94 -6.58 -4.65
N PRO A 125 3.19 -7.48 -4.00
CA PRO A 125 2.35 -8.45 -4.70
C PRO A 125 1.09 -7.80 -5.25
N LEU A 126 0.47 -8.43 -6.27
CA LEU A 126 -0.87 -8.11 -6.74
C LEU A 126 -1.95 -8.66 -5.81
N VAL A 127 -1.75 -9.89 -5.34
CA VAL A 127 -2.70 -10.58 -4.47
C VAL A 127 -1.90 -11.38 -3.45
N VAL A 128 -2.41 -11.46 -2.22
CA VAL A 128 -1.87 -12.30 -1.17
C VAL A 128 -2.99 -13.16 -0.60
N GLU A 129 -2.81 -14.47 -0.63
CA GLU A 129 -3.75 -15.44 -0.08
C GLU A 129 -3.15 -16.10 1.17
N PRO A 130 -3.83 -16.07 2.31
CA PRO A 130 -3.46 -16.86 3.46
C PRO A 130 -3.86 -18.32 3.22
N ILE A 131 -2.99 -19.24 3.53
CA ILE A 131 -3.20 -20.67 3.39
C ILE A 131 -2.83 -21.35 4.69
N GLU A 132 -3.62 -22.32 5.11
CA GLU A 132 -3.32 -23.20 6.23
C GLU A 132 -3.01 -24.60 5.70
N ASP A 133 -1.96 -25.18 6.24
CA ASP A 133 -1.60 -26.58 6.00
C ASP A 133 -2.40 -27.51 6.92
N ASN A 134 -2.46 -28.78 6.59
CA ASN A 134 -3.11 -29.82 7.40
C ASN A 134 -2.53 -29.97 8.82
N THR A 135 -1.34 -29.41 9.05
CA THR A 135 -0.68 -29.35 10.37
C THR A 135 -1.06 -28.12 11.19
N GLY A 136 -1.91 -27.22 10.68
CA GLY A 136 -2.25 -25.94 11.32
C GLY A 136 -1.18 -24.85 11.15
N SER A 137 -0.22 -25.05 10.25
CA SER A 137 0.80 -24.04 9.96
C SER A 137 0.30 -23.05 8.88
N TYR A 138 0.57 -21.77 9.09
CA TYR A 138 0.13 -20.70 8.19
C TYR A 138 1.18 -20.35 7.15
N TYR A 139 0.72 -20.13 5.92
CA TYR A 139 1.53 -19.72 4.79
C TYR A 139 0.87 -18.55 4.07
N LEU A 140 1.68 -17.72 3.39
CA LEU A 140 1.22 -16.68 2.49
C LEU A 140 1.57 -17.05 1.06
N LYS A 141 0.59 -17.03 0.18
CA LYS A 141 0.79 -17.17 -1.25
C LYS A 141 0.72 -15.79 -1.90
N PHE A 142 1.83 -15.39 -2.48
CA PHE A 142 2.00 -14.11 -3.14
C PHE A 142 1.90 -14.27 -4.65
N TYR A 143 1.11 -13.44 -5.29
CA TYR A 143 1.02 -13.34 -6.75
C TYR A 143 1.60 -12.01 -7.20
N PHE A 144 2.47 -12.01 -8.19
CA PHE A 144 3.16 -10.83 -8.69
C PHE A 144 2.73 -10.48 -10.12
N LYS A 145 3.01 -9.22 -10.54
CA LYS A 145 2.66 -8.69 -11.87
C LYS A 145 3.29 -9.46 -13.03
N ASP A 146 4.41 -10.10 -12.82
CA ASP A 146 5.11 -10.94 -13.80
C ASP A 146 4.51 -12.34 -13.97
N GLY A 147 3.38 -12.62 -13.33
CA GLY A 147 2.73 -13.92 -13.30
C GLY A 147 3.39 -14.94 -12.38
N SER A 148 4.47 -14.58 -11.70
CA SER A 148 5.11 -15.46 -10.71
C SER A 148 4.27 -15.56 -9.44
N ASN A 149 4.30 -16.74 -8.81
CA ASN A 149 3.71 -16.94 -7.49
C ASN A 149 4.71 -17.65 -6.56
N TYR A 150 4.64 -17.30 -5.27
CA TYR A 150 5.51 -17.87 -4.23
C TYR A 150 4.70 -18.13 -2.98
N ILE A 151 4.94 -19.28 -2.37
CA ILE A 151 4.36 -19.66 -1.09
C ILE A 151 5.47 -19.54 -0.05
N LEU A 152 5.25 -18.76 0.99
CA LEU A 152 6.20 -18.53 2.07
C LEU A 152 5.53 -18.86 3.41
N PRO A 153 6.23 -19.53 4.35
CA PRO A 153 5.73 -19.66 5.72
C PRO A 153 5.48 -18.27 6.32
N TYR A 154 4.39 -18.12 7.06
CA TYR A 154 4.02 -16.84 7.66
C TYR A 154 5.11 -16.31 8.60
N ASP A 155 5.74 -17.18 9.37
CA ASP A 155 6.82 -16.87 10.30
C ASP A 155 8.08 -16.30 9.60
N ASN A 156 8.21 -16.55 8.30
CA ASN A 156 9.33 -16.05 7.51
C ASN A 156 9.02 -14.71 6.81
N VAL A 157 7.91 -14.06 7.15
CA VAL A 157 7.50 -12.79 6.54
C VAL A 157 7.20 -11.79 7.64
N ILE A 158 7.81 -10.61 7.56
CA ILE A 158 7.45 -9.50 8.44
C ILE A 158 6.20 -8.84 7.83
N HIS A 159 5.08 -8.98 8.51
CA HIS A 159 3.80 -8.45 8.09
C HIS A 159 3.43 -7.24 8.94
N LEU A 160 3.40 -6.06 8.33
CA LEU A 160 2.96 -4.81 8.93
C LEU A 160 1.50 -4.57 8.54
N ARG A 161 0.66 -4.24 9.53
CA ARG A 161 -0.79 -4.07 9.37
C ARG A 161 -1.24 -2.73 9.91
N ARG A 162 -2.17 -2.10 9.21
CA ARG A 162 -2.86 -0.89 9.62
C ARG A 162 -4.36 -1.16 9.68
N PHE A 163 -5.09 -0.51 10.59
CA PHE A 163 -6.52 -0.76 10.82
C PHE A 163 -6.86 -2.23 11.10
N TYR A 164 -6.02 -2.84 11.96
CA TYR A 164 -6.15 -4.24 12.36
C TYR A 164 -7.17 -4.37 13.51
N TYR A 165 -8.46 -4.41 13.16
CA TYR A 165 -9.55 -4.59 14.13
C TYR A 165 -10.74 -5.41 13.60
N ASN A 166 -10.88 -5.55 12.28
CA ASN A 166 -12.00 -6.28 11.67
C ASN A 166 -11.62 -7.65 11.11
N ASN A 167 -10.33 -7.93 11.01
CA ASN A 167 -9.81 -9.15 10.42
C ASN A 167 -8.63 -9.64 11.23
N ASP A 168 -8.61 -10.92 11.55
CA ASP A 168 -7.55 -11.52 12.37
C ASP A 168 -6.23 -11.68 11.62
N PHE A 169 -6.24 -11.57 10.30
CA PHE A 169 -5.06 -11.80 9.47
C PHE A 169 -4.55 -10.55 8.76
N PHE A 170 -5.39 -9.82 8.05
CA PHE A 170 -5.02 -8.63 7.29
C PHE A 170 -5.43 -7.33 7.99
N GLY A 171 -4.68 -6.27 7.73
CA GLY A 171 -5.09 -4.91 8.03
C GLY A 171 -6.14 -4.42 7.03
N GLY A 172 -6.86 -3.37 7.41
CA GLY A 172 -7.94 -2.79 6.62
C GLY A 172 -9.30 -3.44 6.87
N ASN A 173 -10.31 -3.01 6.11
CA ASN A 173 -11.65 -3.56 6.21
C ASN A 173 -11.84 -4.65 5.13
N SER A 174 -12.03 -5.89 5.56
CA SER A 174 -12.10 -7.06 4.68
C SER A 174 -13.35 -7.13 3.79
N SER A 175 -14.41 -6.40 4.11
CA SER A 175 -15.71 -6.58 3.46
C SER A 175 -16.04 -5.59 2.35
N SER A 176 -15.37 -4.42 2.29
CA SER A 176 -15.74 -3.37 1.32
C SER A 176 -14.62 -2.37 1.02
N GLY A 177 -13.37 -2.79 1.08
CA GLY A 177 -12.23 -1.89 0.90
C GLY A 177 -12.24 -0.77 1.95
N SER A 178 -11.22 -0.71 2.80
CA SER A 178 -11.10 0.28 3.89
C SER A 178 -11.13 1.74 3.41
N HIS A 179 -11.19 1.93 2.11
CA HIS A 179 -11.09 3.23 1.46
C HIS A 179 -12.35 3.65 0.67
N GLU A 180 -13.47 2.93 0.79
CA GLU A 180 -14.70 3.29 0.08
C GLU A 180 -15.18 4.70 0.43
N ALA A 181 -15.12 5.06 1.72
CA ALA A 181 -15.44 6.42 2.17
C ALA A 181 -14.49 7.46 1.58
N LEU A 182 -13.19 7.15 1.51
CA LEU A 182 -12.19 8.02 0.89
C LEU A 182 -12.45 8.16 -0.62
N LEU A 183 -12.72 7.05 -1.32
CA LEU A 183 -13.07 7.07 -2.75
C LEU A 183 -14.30 7.94 -3.03
N LYS A 184 -15.33 7.83 -2.19
CA LYS A 184 -16.53 8.66 -2.32
C LYS A 184 -16.18 10.15 -2.15
N THR A 185 -15.39 10.49 -1.16
CA THR A 185 -14.94 11.88 -0.93
C THR A 185 -14.11 12.40 -2.10
N LEU A 186 -13.19 11.60 -2.64
CA LEU A 186 -12.37 11.96 -3.80
C LEU A 186 -13.21 12.18 -5.05
N LYS A 187 -14.21 11.32 -5.30
CA LYS A 187 -15.17 11.51 -6.42
C LYS A 187 -15.96 12.79 -6.30
N ILE A 188 -16.43 13.12 -5.10
CA ILE A 188 -17.15 14.38 -4.86
C ILE A 188 -16.22 15.58 -5.13
N ASN A 189 -14.98 15.52 -4.60
CA ASN A 189 -13.99 16.59 -4.84
C ASN A 189 -13.68 16.77 -6.33
N ASP A 190 -13.48 15.68 -7.07
CA ASP A 190 -13.25 15.71 -8.51
C ASP A 190 -14.43 16.32 -9.27
N SER A 191 -15.66 15.91 -8.94
CA SER A 191 -16.87 16.48 -9.53
C SER A 191 -17.04 17.98 -9.23
N LEU A 192 -16.67 18.43 -8.02
CA LEU A 192 -16.69 19.85 -7.67
C LEU A 192 -15.67 20.64 -8.48
N LEU A 193 -14.44 20.13 -8.64
CA LEU A 193 -13.40 20.78 -9.44
C LEU A 193 -13.82 20.88 -10.91
N GLN A 194 -14.38 19.82 -11.48
CA GLN A 194 -14.92 19.83 -12.84
C GLN A 194 -16.09 20.81 -12.98
N GLY A 195 -16.95 20.91 -11.98
CA GLY A 195 -18.04 21.89 -11.95
C GLY A 195 -17.54 23.33 -11.94
N VAL A 196 -16.50 23.61 -11.14
CA VAL A 196 -15.84 24.92 -11.09
C VAL A 196 -15.20 25.25 -12.44
N GLU A 197 -14.45 24.31 -13.02
CA GLU A 197 -13.82 24.46 -14.33
C GLU A 197 -14.85 24.75 -15.41
N SER A 198 -15.89 23.94 -15.49
CA SER A 198 -17.00 24.14 -16.46
C SER A 198 -17.72 25.48 -16.26
N GLY A 199 -17.92 25.87 -15.01
CA GLY A 199 -18.50 27.19 -14.67
C GLY A 199 -17.62 28.34 -15.12
N MET A 200 -16.31 28.25 -14.91
CA MET A 200 -15.35 29.24 -15.37
C MET A 200 -15.33 29.34 -16.90
N LEU A 201 -15.19 28.20 -17.58
CA LEU A 201 -15.19 28.16 -19.06
C LEU A 201 -16.49 28.74 -19.63
N SER A 202 -17.63 28.42 -19.00
CA SER A 202 -18.92 28.96 -19.46
C SER A 202 -19.11 30.41 -19.20
N SER A 203 -18.43 31.00 -18.21
CA SER A 203 -18.48 32.44 -17.93
C SER A 203 -17.77 33.30 -18.98
N PHE A 204 -16.78 32.71 -19.68
CA PHE A 204 -16.03 33.35 -20.75
C PHE A 204 -16.69 33.18 -22.12
N GLN A 205 -17.72 32.34 -22.25
CA GLN A 205 -18.43 32.11 -23.52
C GLN A 205 -19.70 32.95 -23.57
N ILE A 206 -19.84 33.74 -24.63
CA ILE A 206 -21.10 34.43 -24.93
C ILE A 206 -22.10 33.37 -25.40
N LYS A 207 -23.07 33.01 -24.54
CA LYS A 207 -24.07 31.97 -24.81
C LYS A 207 -25.18 32.38 -25.78
N GLY A 208 -25.29 33.65 -26.05
CA GLY A 208 -26.27 34.17 -26.99
C GLY A 208 -26.30 35.70 -27.01
N LEU A 209 -26.73 36.27 -28.11
CA LEU A 209 -26.93 37.70 -28.28
C LEU A 209 -28.38 37.93 -28.70
N LEU A 210 -29.17 38.55 -27.82
CA LEU A 210 -30.55 38.89 -28.12
C LEU A 210 -30.56 40.24 -28.82
N LYS A 211 -30.83 40.25 -30.13
CA LYS A 211 -31.01 41.49 -30.91
C LYS A 211 -32.49 41.79 -31.01
N ILE A 212 -32.92 42.85 -30.33
CA ILE A 212 -34.31 43.35 -30.43
C ILE A 212 -34.39 44.43 -31.46
N ASN A 213 -35.05 44.13 -32.58
CA ASN A 213 -35.26 45.05 -33.66
C ASN A 213 -36.59 45.82 -33.45
N GLY A 214 -36.65 46.68 -32.45
CA GLY A 214 -37.84 47.54 -32.19
C GLY A 214 -37.63 48.38 -30.94
N MET A 215 -38.33 49.54 -30.89
CA MET A 215 -38.40 50.35 -29.68
C MET A 215 -39.30 49.62 -28.66
N LEU A 216 -38.70 49.03 -27.65
CA LEU A 216 -39.42 48.53 -26.48
C LEU A 216 -39.95 49.75 -25.68
N LYS A 217 -41.22 49.71 -25.37
CA LYS A 217 -41.82 50.68 -24.42
C LYS A 217 -41.20 50.37 -23.03
N GLU A 218 -41.00 51.43 -22.24
CA GLU A 218 -40.36 51.32 -20.91
C GLU A 218 -41.07 50.32 -19.99
N THR A 219 -42.37 50.10 -20.16
CA THR A 219 -43.18 49.10 -19.44
C THR A 219 -42.81 47.65 -19.77
N ASP A 220 -42.21 47.38 -20.92
CA ASP A 220 -41.86 46.01 -21.34
C ASP A 220 -40.41 45.66 -20.94
N LYS A 221 -39.61 46.67 -20.58
CA LYS A 221 -38.22 46.46 -20.07
C LYS A 221 -38.16 45.95 -18.64
N GLN A 222 -39.25 46.09 -17.85
CA GLN A 222 -39.30 45.67 -16.45
C GLN A 222 -39.86 44.25 -16.26
N LYS A 223 -40.28 43.56 -17.32
CA LYS A 223 -40.85 42.21 -17.27
C LYS A 223 -39.94 41.12 -17.79
N GLN A 224 -38.69 41.42 -18.10
CA GLN A 224 -37.63 40.48 -18.43
C GLN A 224 -36.57 40.55 -17.33
#